data_11ccc1b3b5233b71fa39893881abfba8
#
_entry.id   11ccc1b3b5233b71fa39893881abfba8
#
_cell.length_a   1.000
_cell.length_b   1.000
_cell.length_c   1.000
_cell.angle_alpha   90.00
_cell.angle_beta   90.00
_cell.angle_gamma   90.00
#
_symmetry.space_group_name_H-M   'P 1'
#
loop_
_entity.id
_entity.type
_entity.pdbx_description
1 polymer ?
#
loop_
_entity_poly.entity_id
_entity_poly.type
_entity_poly.pdbx_seq_one_letter_code
_entity_poly.pdbx_strand_id
1 'polypeptide(L)'
;MTASEAKARGIQNRELADAIDRGELVKTARGLYCTPETWEDEYVRAQHRFARGIFSHDTALYLLGLSDSAPESLTMTFPRGYNPSSAKKSGIITKSSPAELHELGCIELGTPYGNIVRAYNAERTLCDMLRGTSSPDLQLLSPAFRSYLSSQEKNLPKLQSHAKALGVAPKVRKYTEVLL
;
A
#
# COMPACT_ATOMS: atom_id res chain seq x y z
N MET A 1 4.70 16.73 2.65
CA MET A 1 3.75 17.60 3.40
C MET A 1 2.72 18.17 2.45
N THR A 2 1.45 18.10 2.81
CA THR A 2 0.37 18.75 2.03
C THR A 2 0.19 20.21 2.41
N ALA A 3 -0.44 21.01 1.55
CA ALA A 3 -0.80 22.39 1.87
C ALA A 3 -1.74 22.47 3.10
N SER A 4 -2.59 21.48 3.31
CA SER A 4 -3.47 21.37 4.47
C SER A 4 -2.69 21.13 5.77
N GLU A 5 -1.72 20.22 5.74
CA GLU A 5 -0.83 19.96 6.89
C GLU A 5 0.05 21.15 7.21
N ALA A 6 0.57 21.85 6.18
CA ALA A 6 1.32 23.08 6.37
C ALA A 6 0.48 24.14 7.08
N LYS A 7 -0.76 24.35 6.61
CA LYS A 7 -1.70 25.28 7.22
C LYS A 7 -2.04 24.90 8.67
N ALA A 8 -2.24 23.61 8.94
CA ALA A 8 -2.49 23.10 10.30
C ALA A 8 -1.30 23.34 11.26
N ARG A 9 -0.07 23.43 10.73
CA ARG A 9 1.15 23.77 11.45
C ARG A 9 1.45 25.27 11.50
N GLY A 10 0.54 26.11 11.00
CA GLY A 10 0.68 27.56 10.97
C GLY A 10 1.55 28.10 9.83
N ILE A 11 2.03 27.26 8.92
CA ILE A 11 2.88 27.65 7.78
C ILE A 11 1.98 28.30 6.70
N GLN A 12 2.30 29.53 6.33
CA GLN A 12 1.55 30.28 5.32
C GLN A 12 2.02 29.94 3.90
N ASN A 13 1.14 30.16 2.91
CA ASN A 13 1.48 29.92 1.50
C ASN A 13 2.71 30.69 1.02
N ARG A 14 2.97 31.88 1.58
CA ARG A 14 4.14 32.69 1.27
C ARG A 14 5.43 32.01 1.75
N GLU A 15 5.43 31.45 2.94
CA GLU A 15 6.59 30.72 3.49
C GLU A 15 6.89 29.45 2.68
N LEU A 16 5.85 28.76 2.17
CA LEU A 16 6.02 27.65 1.24
C LEU A 16 6.63 28.10 -0.10
N ALA A 17 6.22 29.25 -0.62
CA ALA A 17 6.80 29.81 -1.85
C ALA A 17 8.27 30.21 -1.63
N ASP A 18 8.58 30.91 -0.55
CA ASP A 18 9.94 31.32 -0.19
C ASP A 18 10.86 30.08 0.00
N ALA A 19 10.35 28.99 0.58
CA ALA A 19 11.11 27.74 0.76
C ALA A 19 11.36 27.02 -0.60
N ILE A 20 10.42 27.12 -1.55
CA ILE A 20 10.62 26.63 -2.92
C ILE A 20 11.70 27.46 -3.63
N ASP A 21 11.64 28.76 -3.54
CA ASP A 21 12.61 29.67 -4.16
C ASP A 21 14.03 29.45 -3.61
N ARG A 22 14.15 29.06 -2.32
CA ARG A 22 15.44 28.68 -1.70
C ARG A 22 15.88 27.25 -2.03
N GLY A 23 15.07 26.46 -2.75
CA GLY A 23 15.38 25.07 -3.07
C GLY A 23 15.22 24.09 -1.88
N GLU A 24 14.67 24.53 -0.76
CA GLU A 24 14.43 23.71 0.43
C GLU A 24 13.20 22.79 0.25
N LEU A 25 12.26 23.23 -0.58
CA LEU A 25 11.06 22.48 -0.93
C LEU A 25 10.89 22.39 -2.45
N VAL A 26 10.31 21.32 -2.88
CA VAL A 26 9.88 21.10 -4.27
C VAL A 26 8.37 20.88 -4.29
N LYS A 27 7.68 21.54 -5.21
CA LYS A 27 6.25 21.32 -5.45
C LYS A 27 6.07 20.15 -6.41
N THR A 28 5.66 19.01 -5.90
CA THR A 28 5.53 17.76 -6.68
C THR A 28 4.17 17.59 -7.36
N ALA A 29 3.13 18.19 -6.77
CA ALA A 29 1.78 18.22 -7.33
C ALA A 29 1.01 19.43 -6.76
N ARG A 30 -0.21 19.66 -7.22
CA ARG A 30 -1.06 20.71 -6.66
C ARG A 30 -1.28 20.47 -5.15
N GLY A 31 -0.70 21.36 -4.33
CA GLY A 31 -0.82 21.29 -2.88
C GLY A 31 0.04 20.24 -2.18
N LEU A 32 1.02 19.65 -2.87
CA LEU A 32 2.01 18.74 -2.29
C LEU A 32 3.40 19.34 -2.39
N TYR A 33 4.08 19.38 -1.26
CA TYR A 33 5.44 19.91 -1.10
C TYR A 33 6.29 18.85 -0.39
N CYS A 34 7.52 18.66 -0.85
CA CYS A 34 8.48 17.75 -0.24
C CYS A 34 9.88 18.36 -0.29
N THR A 35 10.80 17.83 0.50
CA THR A 35 12.21 18.11 0.33
C THR A 35 12.74 17.47 -0.94
N PRO A 36 13.86 17.94 -1.52
CA PRO A 36 14.45 17.31 -2.69
C PRO A 36 14.68 15.80 -2.53
N GLU A 37 15.08 15.33 -1.34
CA GLU A 37 15.31 13.92 -1.05
C GLU A 37 14.00 13.10 -1.05
N THR A 38 12.86 13.72 -0.67
CA THR A 38 11.55 13.05 -0.68
C THR A 38 10.90 13.04 -2.05
N TRP A 39 11.42 13.83 -3.01
CA TRP A 39 10.91 13.92 -4.38
C TRP A 39 10.84 12.56 -5.10
N GLU A 40 11.81 11.70 -4.86
CA GLU A 40 11.94 10.42 -5.54
C GLU A 40 11.00 9.33 -5.01
N ASP A 41 10.30 9.55 -3.88
CA ASP A 41 9.38 8.57 -3.32
C ASP A 41 8.10 8.46 -4.13
N GLU A 42 8.06 7.46 -5.01
CA GLU A 42 6.91 7.18 -5.86
C GLU A 42 5.67 6.73 -5.06
N TYR A 43 5.85 6.10 -3.90
CA TYR A 43 4.76 5.67 -3.03
C TYR A 43 4.01 6.88 -2.47
N VAL A 44 4.73 7.87 -1.95
CA VAL A 44 4.14 9.12 -1.44
C VAL A 44 3.41 9.87 -2.56
N ARG A 45 4.02 9.98 -3.75
CA ARG A 45 3.37 10.62 -4.89
C ARG A 45 2.08 9.92 -5.30
N ALA A 46 2.11 8.58 -5.38
CA ALA A 46 0.95 7.79 -5.72
C ALA A 46 -0.15 7.92 -4.65
N GLN A 47 0.20 7.79 -3.36
CA GLN A 47 -0.74 7.93 -2.25
C GLN A 47 -1.39 9.32 -2.21
N HIS A 48 -0.61 10.38 -2.40
CA HIS A 48 -1.16 11.74 -2.43
C HIS A 48 -2.12 11.95 -3.61
N ARG A 49 -1.73 11.50 -4.80
CA ARG A 49 -2.55 11.65 -6.00
C ARG A 49 -3.81 10.81 -5.97
N PHE A 50 -3.73 9.63 -5.35
CA PHE A 50 -4.80 8.63 -5.29
C PHE A 50 -5.14 8.29 -3.83
N ALA A 51 -5.48 9.30 -3.05
CA ALA A 51 -5.67 9.21 -1.60
C ALA A 51 -6.68 8.14 -1.13
N ARG A 52 -7.62 7.71 -1.98
CA ARG A 52 -8.55 6.61 -1.67
C ARG A 52 -7.98 5.22 -1.95
N GLY A 53 -6.84 5.13 -2.60
CA GLY A 53 -6.16 3.86 -2.82
C GLY A 53 -5.37 3.43 -1.58
N ILE A 54 -5.28 2.14 -1.36
CA ILE A 54 -4.44 1.51 -0.33
C ILE A 54 -3.47 0.58 -1.06
N PHE A 55 -2.17 0.68 -0.76
CA PHE A 55 -1.18 -0.21 -1.35
C PHE A 55 -1.47 -1.66 -0.97
N SER A 56 -1.37 -2.56 -1.95
CA SER A 56 -1.85 -3.94 -1.82
C SER A 56 -1.03 -4.91 -2.68
N HIS A 57 -1.29 -6.19 -2.55
CA HIS A 57 -0.69 -7.27 -3.32
C HIS A 57 0.84 -7.21 -3.27
N ASP A 58 1.53 -7.31 -4.40
CA ASP A 58 2.98 -7.27 -4.55
C ASP A 58 3.65 -6.05 -3.94
N THR A 59 3.05 -4.86 -4.13
CA THR A 59 3.55 -3.62 -3.52
C THR A 59 3.49 -3.69 -1.98
N ALA A 60 2.39 -4.18 -1.41
CA ALA A 60 2.30 -4.33 0.04
C ALA A 60 3.23 -5.44 0.56
N LEU A 61 3.41 -6.55 -0.17
CA LEU A 61 4.40 -7.58 0.19
C LEU A 61 5.80 -7.01 0.28
N TYR A 62 6.20 -6.19 -0.70
CA TYR A 62 7.51 -5.53 -0.70
C TYR A 62 7.67 -4.55 0.49
N LEU A 63 6.69 -3.68 0.70
CA LEU A 63 6.71 -2.71 1.81
C LEU A 63 6.72 -3.39 3.19
N LEU A 64 6.13 -4.58 3.31
CA LEU A 64 6.13 -5.41 4.53
C LEU A 64 7.40 -6.24 4.71
N GLY A 65 8.33 -6.23 3.76
CA GLY A 65 9.51 -7.11 3.79
C GLY A 65 9.17 -8.60 3.61
N LEU A 66 8.01 -8.92 3.05
CA LEU A 66 7.59 -10.29 2.70
C LEU A 66 8.01 -10.69 1.28
N SER A 67 8.56 -9.76 0.52
CA SER A 67 9.18 -9.96 -0.79
C SER A 67 10.42 -9.07 -0.91
N ASP A 68 11.52 -9.64 -1.39
CA ASP A 68 12.78 -8.90 -1.64
C ASP A 68 12.76 -8.15 -2.98
N SER A 69 11.82 -8.49 -3.86
CA SER A 69 11.70 -7.87 -5.19
C SER A 69 10.75 -6.68 -5.15
N ALA A 70 11.28 -5.49 -5.50
CA ALA A 70 10.45 -4.32 -5.73
C ALA A 70 9.48 -4.59 -6.90
N PRO A 71 8.22 -4.17 -6.80
CA PRO A 71 7.24 -4.37 -7.87
C PRO A 71 7.59 -3.48 -9.08
N GLU A 72 7.44 -4.01 -10.30
CA GLU A 72 7.61 -3.23 -11.54
C GLU A 72 6.61 -2.08 -11.67
N SER A 73 5.44 -2.24 -11.09
CA SER A 73 4.36 -1.25 -11.06
C SER A 73 3.66 -1.27 -9.72
N LEU A 74 3.36 -0.10 -9.19
CA LEU A 74 2.64 -0.01 -7.92
C LEU A 74 1.22 -0.56 -8.05
N THR A 75 0.81 -1.39 -7.09
CA THR A 75 -0.55 -1.94 -7.01
C THR A 75 -1.31 -1.27 -5.86
N MET A 76 -2.47 -0.72 -6.18
CA MET A 76 -3.37 -0.11 -5.20
C MET A 76 -4.79 -0.69 -5.31
N THR A 77 -5.42 -0.93 -4.17
CA THR A 77 -6.83 -1.34 -4.07
C THR A 77 -7.70 -0.12 -3.77
N PHE A 78 -8.78 0.03 -4.54
CA PHE A 78 -9.78 1.10 -4.40
C PHE A 78 -11.13 0.54 -3.94
N PRO A 79 -11.96 1.34 -3.26
CA PRO A 79 -13.30 0.91 -2.91
C PRO A 79 -14.14 0.72 -4.18
N ARG A 80 -15.05 -0.27 -4.17
CA ARG A 80 -15.99 -0.50 -5.28
C ARG A 80 -16.79 0.77 -5.57
N GLY A 81 -16.96 1.09 -6.85
CA GLY A 81 -17.60 2.33 -7.30
C GLY A 81 -16.64 3.51 -7.50
N TYR A 82 -15.39 3.40 -7.07
CA TYR A 82 -14.36 4.40 -7.41
C TYR A 82 -13.94 4.23 -8.88
N ASN A 83 -13.78 5.33 -9.60
CA ASN A 83 -13.25 5.30 -10.97
C ASN A 83 -11.71 5.38 -10.96
N PRO A 84 -10.99 4.28 -11.21
CA PRO A 84 -9.53 4.24 -11.16
C PRO A 84 -8.83 4.63 -12.46
N SER A 85 -9.54 5.19 -13.45
CA SER A 85 -8.99 5.47 -14.79
C SER A 85 -7.74 6.35 -14.75
N SER A 86 -7.71 7.35 -13.86
CA SER A 86 -6.53 8.22 -13.70
C SER A 86 -5.33 7.45 -13.11
N ALA A 87 -5.57 6.55 -12.16
CA ALA A 87 -4.52 5.70 -11.58
C ALA A 87 -3.94 4.74 -12.63
N LYS A 88 -4.80 4.09 -13.42
CA LYS A 88 -4.38 3.22 -14.54
C LYS A 88 -3.53 3.96 -15.57
N LYS A 89 -3.95 5.18 -15.97
CA LYS A 89 -3.18 6.02 -16.89
C LYS A 89 -1.81 6.43 -16.34
N SER A 90 -1.63 6.38 -15.03
CA SER A 90 -0.35 6.65 -14.35
C SER A 90 0.48 5.39 -14.10
N GLY A 91 0.15 4.26 -14.72
CA GLY A 91 0.88 3.00 -14.59
C GLY A 91 0.57 2.21 -13.31
N ILE A 92 -0.43 2.62 -12.51
CA ILE A 92 -0.81 1.89 -11.30
C ILE A 92 -1.71 0.70 -11.65
N ILE A 93 -1.35 -0.48 -11.17
CA ILE A 93 -2.20 -1.66 -11.20
C ILE A 93 -3.32 -1.46 -10.17
N THR A 94 -4.56 -1.45 -10.65
CA THR A 94 -5.70 -1.16 -9.78
C THR A 94 -6.51 -2.41 -9.49
N LYS A 95 -6.78 -2.60 -8.20
CA LYS A 95 -7.67 -3.64 -7.68
C LYS A 95 -8.91 -2.99 -7.05
N SER A 96 -9.94 -3.78 -6.80
CA SER A 96 -11.19 -3.30 -6.20
C SER A 96 -11.59 -4.16 -5.02
N SER A 97 -12.05 -3.52 -3.95
CA SER A 97 -12.60 -4.17 -2.76
C SER A 97 -14.03 -3.66 -2.49
N PRO A 98 -14.94 -4.51 -1.97
CA PRO A 98 -16.21 -4.00 -1.41
C PRO A 98 -15.93 -2.87 -0.42
N ALA A 99 -16.82 -1.87 -0.39
CA ALA A 99 -16.59 -0.67 0.41
C ALA A 99 -16.43 -0.98 1.90
N GLU A 100 -17.22 -1.92 2.40
CA GLU A 100 -17.21 -2.42 3.78
C GLU A 100 -15.93 -3.18 4.17
N LEU A 101 -15.20 -3.69 3.19
CA LEU A 101 -13.94 -4.42 3.38
C LEU A 101 -12.70 -3.62 2.95
N HIS A 102 -12.91 -2.39 2.46
CA HIS A 102 -11.80 -1.60 1.92
C HIS A 102 -10.80 -1.20 3.01
N GLU A 103 -11.27 -0.80 4.17
CA GLU A 103 -10.42 -0.40 5.30
C GLU A 103 -9.94 -1.59 6.15
N LEU A 104 -10.48 -2.80 5.92
CA LEU A 104 -10.08 -3.99 6.66
C LEU A 104 -8.59 -4.29 6.44
N GLY A 105 -7.80 -4.24 7.49
CA GLY A 105 -6.37 -4.51 7.46
C GLY A 105 -5.51 -3.33 6.94
N CYS A 106 -6.09 -2.14 6.75
CA CYS A 106 -5.32 -0.96 6.41
C CYS A 106 -4.47 -0.50 7.61
N ILE A 107 -3.19 -0.23 7.35
CA ILE A 107 -2.20 0.28 8.32
C ILE A 107 -1.39 1.40 7.71
N GLU A 108 -0.73 2.17 8.54
CA GLU A 108 0.36 3.04 8.14
C GLU A 108 1.66 2.24 8.09
N LEU A 109 2.41 2.36 6.99
CA LEU A 109 3.61 1.57 6.74
C LEU A 109 4.71 2.45 6.15
N GLY A 110 5.95 2.22 6.57
CA GLY A 110 7.11 2.95 6.07
C GLY A 110 7.44 2.59 4.61
N THR A 111 7.81 3.59 3.82
CA THR A 111 8.41 3.37 2.51
C THR A 111 9.92 3.16 2.65
N PRO A 112 10.63 2.62 1.63
CA PRO A 112 12.08 2.53 1.62
C PRO A 112 12.80 3.88 1.81
N TYR A 113 12.10 5.00 1.57
CA TYR A 113 12.62 6.36 1.73
C TYR A 113 12.29 6.97 3.10
N GLY A 114 11.70 6.19 4.04
CA GLY A 114 11.38 6.63 5.39
C GLY A 114 10.08 7.44 5.53
N ASN A 115 9.29 7.55 4.47
CA ASN A 115 7.98 8.19 4.53
C ASN A 115 6.89 7.19 4.92
N ILE A 116 5.70 7.68 5.31
CA ILE A 116 4.56 6.86 5.71
C ILE A 116 3.48 6.89 4.64
N VAL A 117 2.97 5.70 4.31
CA VAL A 117 1.85 5.51 3.38
C VAL A 117 0.84 4.51 3.93
N ARG A 118 -0.35 4.48 3.33
CA ARG A 118 -1.40 3.51 3.68
C ARG A 118 -1.22 2.24 2.86
N ALA A 119 -1.03 1.12 3.54
CA ALA A 119 -0.92 -0.19 2.93
C ALA A 119 -1.76 -1.21 3.69
N TYR A 120 -2.02 -2.36 3.10
CA TYR A 120 -2.60 -3.48 3.84
C TYR A 120 -1.54 -4.20 4.66
N ASN A 121 -1.95 -4.67 5.84
CA ASN A 121 -1.11 -5.53 6.69
C ASN A 121 -0.85 -6.90 6.04
N ALA A 122 0.06 -7.67 6.63
CA ALA A 122 0.49 -8.97 6.10
C ALA A 122 -0.69 -9.93 5.88
N GLU A 123 -1.56 -10.07 6.88
CA GLU A 123 -2.69 -11.01 6.84
C GLU A 123 -3.68 -10.66 5.73
N ARG A 124 -3.98 -9.35 5.57
CA ARG A 124 -4.87 -8.90 4.49
C ARG A 124 -4.21 -9.09 3.13
N THR A 125 -2.94 -8.75 2.99
CA THR A 125 -2.19 -8.85 1.74
C THR A 125 -2.10 -10.29 1.26
N LEU A 126 -1.74 -11.24 2.14
CA LEU A 126 -1.71 -12.67 1.81
C LEU A 126 -3.09 -13.21 1.37
N CYS A 127 -4.16 -12.75 2.02
CA CYS A 127 -5.51 -13.11 1.60
C CYS A 127 -5.88 -12.53 0.24
N ASP A 128 -5.53 -11.25 -0.04
CA ASP A 128 -5.84 -10.61 -1.32
C ASP A 128 -5.09 -11.27 -2.49
N MET A 129 -3.86 -11.76 -2.28
CA MET A 129 -3.10 -12.53 -3.27
C MET A 129 -3.79 -13.86 -3.64
N LEU A 130 -4.61 -14.41 -2.77
CA LEU A 130 -5.39 -15.64 -3.02
C LEU A 130 -6.77 -15.39 -3.61
N ARG A 131 -7.19 -14.11 -3.73
CA ARG A 131 -8.49 -13.76 -4.31
C ARG A 131 -8.47 -13.85 -5.83
N GLY A 132 -9.63 -14.11 -6.38
CA GLY A 132 -9.84 -14.15 -7.83
C GLY A 132 -9.83 -15.58 -8.39
N THR A 133 -10.04 -15.64 -9.68
CA THR A 133 -10.15 -16.89 -10.45
C THR A 133 -8.82 -17.31 -11.10
N SER A 134 -7.89 -16.39 -11.24
CA SER A 134 -6.55 -16.69 -11.77
C SER A 134 -5.75 -17.49 -10.75
N SER A 135 -4.91 -18.40 -11.23
CA SER A 135 -3.96 -19.10 -10.37
C SER A 135 -3.03 -18.07 -9.71
N PRO A 136 -2.83 -18.16 -8.39
CA PRO A 136 -1.91 -17.26 -7.71
C PRO A 136 -0.50 -17.46 -8.25
N ASP A 137 0.28 -16.38 -8.27
CA ASP A 137 1.71 -16.46 -8.55
C ASP A 137 2.40 -17.20 -7.38
N LEU A 138 2.70 -18.47 -7.61
CA LEU A 138 3.30 -19.33 -6.58
C LEU A 138 4.74 -18.95 -6.27
N GLN A 139 5.45 -18.32 -7.21
CA GLN A 139 6.84 -17.88 -7.00
C GLN A 139 6.90 -16.71 -6.03
N LEU A 140 5.91 -15.86 -6.05
CA LEU A 140 5.80 -14.74 -5.11
C LEU A 140 5.10 -15.14 -3.80
N LEU A 141 4.02 -15.89 -3.89
CA LEU A 141 3.15 -16.18 -2.75
C LEU A 141 3.73 -17.20 -1.77
N SER A 142 4.38 -18.26 -2.26
CA SER A 142 4.94 -19.29 -1.37
C SER A 142 6.06 -18.77 -0.48
N PRO A 143 7.06 -18.00 -0.98
CA PRO A 143 8.04 -17.35 -0.12
C PRO A 143 7.42 -16.38 0.87
N ALA A 144 6.44 -15.58 0.45
CA ALA A 144 5.77 -14.61 1.33
C ALA A 144 5.04 -15.30 2.49
N PHE A 145 4.33 -16.41 2.23
CA PHE A 145 3.71 -17.21 3.29
C PHE A 145 4.74 -17.81 4.25
N ARG A 146 5.86 -18.35 3.73
CA ARG A 146 6.94 -18.90 4.57
C ARG A 146 7.53 -17.81 5.47
N SER A 147 7.87 -16.65 4.91
CA SER A 147 8.39 -15.52 5.65
C SER A 147 7.43 -15.08 6.77
N TYR A 148 6.15 -14.92 6.42
CA TYR A 148 5.11 -14.56 7.40
C TYR A 148 4.97 -15.62 8.51
N LEU A 149 4.90 -16.91 8.16
CA LEU A 149 4.72 -17.99 9.14
C LEU A 149 5.94 -18.19 10.06
N SER A 150 7.14 -17.82 9.58
CA SER A 150 8.37 -17.85 10.36
C SER A 150 8.54 -16.61 11.26
N SER A 151 7.81 -15.53 10.98
CA SER A 151 7.89 -14.29 11.76
C SER A 151 7.32 -14.46 13.16
N GLN A 152 7.93 -13.76 14.12
CA GLN A 152 7.39 -13.64 15.50
C GLN A 152 6.14 -12.74 15.54
N GLU A 153 5.97 -11.88 14.56
CA GLU A 153 4.81 -10.97 14.45
C GLU A 153 3.59 -11.60 13.79
N LYS A 154 3.66 -12.89 13.37
CA LYS A 154 2.52 -13.58 12.77
C LYS A 154 1.32 -13.61 13.70
N ASN A 155 0.15 -13.35 13.16
CA ASN A 155 -1.12 -13.40 13.86
C ASN A 155 -2.10 -14.32 13.12
N LEU A 156 -2.05 -15.61 13.43
CA LEU A 156 -2.89 -16.63 12.78
C LEU A 156 -4.40 -16.41 12.99
N PRO A 157 -4.87 -16.02 14.19
CA PRO A 157 -6.28 -15.64 14.38
C PRO A 157 -6.72 -14.51 13.46
N LYS A 158 -5.89 -13.49 13.30
CA LYS A 158 -6.17 -12.34 12.41
C LYS A 158 -6.16 -12.77 10.94
N LEU A 159 -5.20 -13.61 10.53
CA LEU A 159 -5.16 -14.18 9.18
C LEU A 159 -6.45 -14.97 8.88
N GLN A 160 -6.90 -15.82 9.79
CA GLN A 160 -8.14 -16.57 9.63
C GLN A 160 -9.38 -15.65 9.58
N SER A 161 -9.42 -14.61 10.39
CA SER A 161 -10.50 -13.61 10.39
C SER A 161 -10.58 -12.91 9.03
N HIS A 162 -9.44 -12.41 8.51
CA HIS A 162 -9.38 -11.78 7.20
C HIS A 162 -9.74 -12.77 6.07
N ALA A 163 -9.24 -14.01 6.15
CA ALA A 163 -9.54 -15.06 5.17
C ALA A 163 -11.05 -15.38 5.09
N LYS A 164 -11.74 -15.39 6.23
CA LYS A 164 -13.22 -15.56 6.27
C LYS A 164 -13.91 -14.36 5.64
N ALA A 165 -13.58 -13.13 6.06
CA ALA A 165 -14.18 -11.92 5.54
C ALA A 165 -14.00 -11.77 4.02
N LEU A 166 -12.87 -12.22 3.48
CA LEU A 166 -12.50 -12.13 2.07
C LEU A 166 -12.90 -13.37 1.24
N GLY A 167 -13.49 -14.40 1.88
CA GLY A 167 -13.94 -15.62 1.21
C GLY A 167 -12.83 -16.53 0.69
N VAL A 168 -11.63 -16.47 1.30
CA VAL A 168 -10.45 -17.26 0.88
C VAL A 168 -9.98 -18.26 1.94
N ALA A 169 -10.75 -18.48 3.00
CA ALA A 169 -10.36 -19.35 4.11
C ALA A 169 -9.90 -20.76 3.68
N PRO A 170 -10.54 -21.46 2.73
CA PRO A 170 -10.06 -22.78 2.28
C PRO A 170 -8.68 -22.70 1.59
N LYS A 171 -8.43 -21.62 0.83
CA LYS A 171 -7.13 -21.43 0.17
C LYS A 171 -6.03 -21.14 1.19
N VAL A 172 -6.27 -20.24 2.15
CA VAL A 172 -5.33 -19.93 3.23
C VAL A 172 -4.98 -21.19 4.03
N ARG A 173 -6.00 -22.00 4.41
CA ARG A 173 -5.78 -23.25 5.14
C ARG A 173 -4.81 -24.17 4.41
N LYS A 174 -4.99 -24.36 3.09
CA LYS A 174 -4.10 -25.21 2.29
C LYS A 174 -2.63 -24.75 2.37
N TYR A 175 -2.36 -23.44 2.35
CA TYR A 175 -1.00 -22.91 2.49
C TYR A 175 -0.45 -23.10 3.90
N THR A 176 -1.26 -22.87 4.94
CA THR A 176 -0.82 -23.02 6.33
C THR A 176 -0.58 -24.49 6.72
N GLU A 177 -1.38 -25.45 6.22
CA GLU A 177 -1.20 -26.88 6.49
C GLU A 177 0.04 -27.48 5.81
N VAL A 178 0.49 -26.90 4.68
CA VAL A 178 1.67 -27.40 3.95
C VAL A 178 2.96 -26.79 4.50
N LEU A 179 2.91 -25.60 5.11
CA LEU A 179 4.07 -24.81 5.50
C LEU A 179 4.32 -24.77 7.02
N LEU A 180 3.38 -25.26 7.85
CA LEU A 180 3.52 -25.46 9.29
C LEU A 180 3.83 -26.92 9.62
#